data_b19573b19e415a5671d3d12270d92654
#
_entry.id   b19573b19e415a5671d3d12270d92654
#
_cell.length_a   1.000
_cell.length_b   1.000
_cell.length_c   1.000
_cell.angle_alpha   90.00
_cell.angle_beta   90.00
_cell.angle_gamma   90.00
#
_symmetry.space_group_name_H-M   'P 1'
#
loop_
_entity.id
_entity.type
_entity.pdbx_description
1 polymer ?
#
loop_
_entity_poly.entity_id
_entity_poly.type
_entity_poly.pdbx_seq_one_letter_code
_entity_poly.pdbx_strand_id
1 'polypeptide(L)'
;MIKNLSLTLDGKKILKDISINLWEGYIHAIVGANGAGKSTLASTIMGRHGYRDFKGDIIFENESIKNLPLDERAKKGITMAWQEPARFEGLRIRDFLMASDKGISDEKIDELLESVSLNPANYKNRAIDKSLSGGERKKLELASILAMKPKLVMLDEPDSGIDVSSLENIFQAIRKLKVQGITVILITHSPTVLEQAEHAFLMCCGKVVEKGKIDTILPYFKEKCIPCERPDAHELEEEGETNEK
;
A
#
# COMPACT_ATOMS: atom_id res chain seq x y z
N MET A 1 -2.63 4.82 15.18
CA MET A 1 -3.46 6.06 15.22
C MET A 1 -2.66 7.22 14.65
N ILE A 2 -3.25 8.04 13.79
CA ILE A 2 -2.66 9.27 13.24
C ILE A 2 -3.46 10.45 13.79
N LYS A 3 -2.78 11.49 14.26
CA LYS A 3 -3.38 12.68 14.90
C LYS A 3 -2.91 13.95 14.22
N ASN A 4 -3.85 14.71 13.65
CA ASN A 4 -3.68 16.05 13.11
C ASN A 4 -2.46 16.19 12.16
N LEU A 5 -2.21 15.14 11.36
CA LEU A 5 -1.05 15.07 10.48
C LEU A 5 -1.18 16.05 9.32
N SER A 6 -0.21 16.94 9.19
CA SER A 6 -0.09 17.88 8.06
C SER A 6 1.33 17.86 7.54
N LEU A 7 1.48 17.72 6.21
CA LEU A 7 2.78 17.68 5.56
C LEU A 7 2.83 18.69 4.40
N THR A 8 3.92 19.44 4.34
CA THR A 8 4.24 20.36 3.24
C THR A 8 5.46 19.84 2.50
N LEU A 9 5.37 19.68 1.18
CA LEU A 9 6.48 19.31 0.31
C LEU A 9 6.65 20.40 -0.76
N ASP A 10 7.87 20.86 -0.96
CA ASP A 10 8.22 21.89 -1.95
C ASP A 10 7.28 23.12 -1.87
N GLY A 11 7.00 23.56 -0.65
CA GLY A 11 6.13 24.72 -0.38
C GLY A 11 4.62 24.44 -0.54
N LYS A 12 4.21 23.27 -1.02
CA LYS A 12 2.79 22.88 -1.17
C LYS A 12 2.34 22.03 -0.01
N LYS A 13 1.21 22.37 0.62
CA LYS A 13 0.59 21.56 1.68
C LYS A 13 -0.14 20.36 1.06
N ILE A 14 0.50 19.19 1.10
CA ILE A 14 0.01 17.95 0.49
C ILE A 14 -0.97 17.22 1.42
N LEU A 15 -0.64 17.10 2.72
CA LEU A 15 -1.54 16.52 3.71
C LEU A 15 -2.04 17.60 4.66
N LYS A 16 -3.33 17.58 4.97
CA LYS A 16 -4.03 18.67 5.65
C LYS A 16 -4.87 18.12 6.79
N ASP A 17 -4.31 18.12 8.01
CA ASP A 17 -4.99 17.77 9.25
C ASP A 17 -5.63 16.36 9.23
N ILE A 18 -4.86 15.37 8.83
CA ILE A 18 -5.34 13.99 8.76
C ILE A 18 -5.38 13.36 10.14
N SER A 19 -6.55 12.85 10.52
CA SER A 19 -6.75 12.10 11.75
C SER A 19 -7.52 10.82 11.47
N ILE A 20 -6.82 9.67 11.61
CA ILE A 20 -7.39 8.33 11.38
C ILE A 20 -6.98 7.36 12.46
N ASN A 21 -7.89 6.43 12.77
CA ASN A 21 -7.64 5.28 13.63
C ASN A 21 -7.70 4.01 12.79
N LEU A 22 -6.72 3.15 12.96
CA LEU A 22 -6.64 1.83 12.35
C LEU A 22 -6.84 0.78 13.45
N TRP A 23 -7.65 -0.22 13.20
CA TRP A 23 -7.85 -1.35 14.10
C TRP A 23 -6.89 -2.48 13.73
N GLU A 24 -6.30 -3.11 14.74
CA GLU A 24 -5.36 -4.21 14.56
C GLU A 24 -6.06 -5.42 13.92
N GLY A 25 -5.38 -6.08 12.99
CA GLY A 25 -5.88 -7.27 12.29
C GLY A 25 -6.97 -7.00 11.25
N TYR A 26 -7.29 -5.73 10.96
CA TYR A 26 -8.25 -5.35 9.93
C TYR A 26 -7.58 -5.00 8.61
N ILE A 27 -8.33 -5.17 7.52
CA ILE A 27 -7.97 -4.62 6.22
C ILE A 27 -8.65 -3.26 6.10
N HIS A 28 -7.85 -2.20 6.09
CA HIS A 28 -8.27 -0.83 5.83
C HIS A 28 -7.95 -0.43 4.41
N ALA A 29 -8.73 0.48 3.83
CA ALA A 29 -8.40 1.09 2.56
C ALA A 29 -8.24 2.62 2.70
N ILE A 30 -7.28 3.17 1.98
CA ILE A 30 -7.15 4.60 1.72
C ILE A 30 -7.44 4.79 0.24
N VAL A 31 -8.56 5.43 -0.06
CA VAL A 31 -9.07 5.60 -1.42
C VAL A 31 -9.19 7.07 -1.79
N GLY A 32 -9.21 7.36 -3.07
CA GLY A 32 -9.34 8.73 -3.60
C GLY A 32 -8.69 8.86 -4.98
N ALA A 33 -8.95 9.98 -5.64
CA ALA A 33 -8.40 10.29 -6.95
C ALA A 33 -6.85 10.37 -6.93
N ASN A 34 -6.24 10.33 -8.11
CA ASN A 34 -4.81 10.59 -8.25
C ASN A 34 -4.49 11.99 -7.74
N GLY A 35 -3.37 12.12 -7.03
CA GLY A 35 -2.99 13.39 -6.39
C GLY A 35 -3.73 13.72 -5.08
N ALA A 36 -4.64 12.85 -4.57
CA ALA A 36 -5.32 13.08 -3.29
C ALA A 36 -4.39 13.00 -2.06
N GLY A 37 -3.14 12.51 -2.21
CA GLY A 37 -2.15 12.42 -1.13
C GLY A 37 -2.01 11.02 -0.53
N LYS A 38 -2.61 9.98 -1.11
CA LYS A 38 -2.60 8.59 -0.59
C LYS A 38 -1.19 8.04 -0.39
N SER A 39 -0.38 7.98 -1.46
CA SER A 39 1.01 7.46 -1.40
C SER A 39 1.93 8.37 -0.58
N THR A 40 1.62 9.68 -0.52
CA THR A 40 2.29 10.61 0.39
C THR A 40 2.03 10.25 1.85
N LEU A 41 0.78 9.93 2.20
CA LEU A 41 0.42 9.49 3.55
C LEU A 41 1.14 8.19 3.91
N ALA A 42 1.17 7.20 3.02
CA ALA A 42 1.91 5.96 3.22
C ALA A 42 3.42 6.17 3.40
N SER A 43 4.03 7.02 2.55
CA SER A 43 5.45 7.39 2.67
C SER A 43 5.75 8.08 4.01
N THR A 44 4.80 8.89 4.52
CA THR A 44 4.90 9.54 5.83
C THR A 44 4.79 8.52 6.96
N ILE A 45 3.85 7.57 6.89
CA ILE A 45 3.71 6.49 7.87
C ILE A 45 4.97 5.61 7.88
N MET A 46 5.55 5.32 6.71
CA MET A 46 6.77 4.53 6.60
C MET A 46 8.02 5.29 7.09
N GLY A 47 7.97 6.62 7.23
CA GLY A 47 9.11 7.44 7.66
C GLY A 47 10.17 7.62 6.58
N ARG A 48 9.77 7.62 5.31
CA ARG A 48 10.65 7.82 4.16
C ARG A 48 11.36 9.17 4.24
N HIS A 49 12.60 9.22 3.77
CA HIS A 49 13.35 10.47 3.66
C HIS A 49 12.55 11.52 2.85
N GLY A 50 12.51 12.76 3.33
CA GLY A 50 11.70 13.85 2.77
C GLY A 50 10.25 13.89 3.26
N TYR A 51 9.73 12.84 3.91
CA TYR A 51 8.33 12.75 4.38
C TYR A 51 8.20 12.76 5.91
N ARG A 52 9.28 13.04 6.64
CA ARG A 52 9.31 13.00 8.12
C ARG A 52 9.04 14.35 8.80
N ASP A 53 9.19 15.45 8.07
CA ASP A 53 8.95 16.80 8.62
C ASP A 53 7.47 17.17 8.49
N PHE A 54 6.63 16.57 9.34
CA PHE A 54 5.19 16.81 9.40
C PHE A 54 4.76 17.35 10.75
N LYS A 55 3.65 18.09 10.78
CA LYS A 55 2.94 18.48 12.00
C LYS A 55 2.00 17.36 12.43
N GLY A 56 1.66 17.29 13.72
CA GLY A 56 0.84 16.22 14.29
C GLY A 56 1.69 15.05 14.77
N ASP A 57 1.09 13.86 14.90
CA ASP A 57 1.75 12.67 15.43
C ASP A 57 1.25 11.38 14.75
N ILE A 58 2.10 10.35 14.76
CA ILE A 58 1.76 8.97 14.39
C ILE A 58 2.09 8.09 15.59
N ILE A 59 1.05 7.44 16.13
CA ILE A 59 1.16 6.56 17.29
C ILE A 59 1.02 5.12 16.83
N PHE A 60 2.01 4.31 17.11
CA PHE A 60 2.06 2.88 16.84
C PHE A 60 2.38 2.13 18.14
N GLU A 61 1.56 1.13 18.51
CA GLU A 61 1.69 0.41 19.79
C GLU A 61 1.81 1.34 21.03
N ASN A 62 0.97 2.37 21.05
CA ASN A 62 0.93 3.41 22.10
C ASN A 62 2.18 4.31 22.20
N GLU A 63 3.11 4.20 21.28
CA GLU A 63 4.30 5.04 21.21
C GLU A 63 4.28 5.95 19.97
N SER A 64 4.79 7.18 20.13
CA SER A 64 5.01 8.06 18.98
C SER A 64 6.18 7.55 18.14
N ILE A 65 5.93 7.38 16.84
CA ILE A 65 6.96 7.02 15.87
C ILE A 65 7.39 8.22 15.00
N LYS A 66 6.95 9.43 15.36
CA LYS A 66 7.18 10.64 14.56
C LYS A 66 8.64 10.84 14.18
N ASN A 67 9.54 10.71 15.14
CA ASN A 67 10.97 10.98 14.95
C ASN A 67 11.75 9.75 14.45
N LEU A 68 11.13 8.57 14.37
CA LEU A 68 11.81 7.36 13.96
C LEU A 68 12.05 7.35 12.44
N PRO A 69 13.26 7.02 11.99
CA PRO A 69 13.56 6.80 10.58
C PRO A 69 12.94 5.49 10.09
N LEU A 70 12.96 5.28 8.77
CA LEU A 70 12.36 4.14 8.07
C LEU A 70 12.80 2.79 8.65
N ASP A 71 14.10 2.60 8.88
CA ASP A 71 14.66 1.34 9.37
C ASP A 71 14.20 1.02 10.80
N GLU A 72 14.07 2.03 11.68
CA GLU A 72 13.53 1.85 13.02
C GLU A 72 12.03 1.50 12.99
N ARG A 73 11.24 2.12 12.09
CA ARG A 73 9.84 1.76 11.88
C ARG A 73 9.69 0.34 11.32
N ALA A 74 10.58 -0.05 10.40
CA ALA A 74 10.62 -1.42 9.88
C ALA A 74 10.93 -2.44 10.99
N LYS A 75 11.89 -2.16 11.87
CA LYS A 75 12.20 -3.00 13.06
C LYS A 75 11.01 -3.12 14.02
N LYS A 76 10.15 -2.10 14.11
CA LYS A 76 8.91 -2.17 14.90
C LYS A 76 7.81 -3.00 14.20
N GLY A 77 8.01 -3.44 12.96
CA GLY A 77 7.07 -4.27 12.22
C GLY A 77 6.15 -3.48 11.28
N ILE A 78 6.56 -2.29 10.83
CA ILE A 78 5.85 -1.53 9.78
C ILE A 78 6.55 -1.78 8.46
N THR A 79 5.83 -2.24 7.44
CA THR A 79 6.39 -2.44 6.09
C THR A 79 5.47 -1.90 5.00
N MET A 80 6.00 -1.80 3.79
CA MET A 80 5.26 -1.30 2.64
C MET A 80 5.67 -2.07 1.38
N ALA A 81 4.67 -2.55 0.63
CA ALA A 81 4.85 -2.95 -0.76
C ALA A 81 4.68 -1.71 -1.64
N TRP A 82 5.68 -1.44 -2.45
CA TRP A 82 5.70 -0.27 -3.31
C TRP A 82 4.93 -0.53 -4.61
N GLN A 83 4.49 0.54 -5.26
CA GLN A 83 3.84 0.46 -6.58
C GLN A 83 4.72 -0.28 -7.60
N GLU A 84 6.03 0.01 -7.59
CA GLU A 84 7.03 -0.77 -8.33
C GLU A 84 7.90 -1.56 -7.34
N PRO A 85 7.86 -2.91 -7.35
CA PRO A 85 8.73 -3.73 -6.53
C PRO A 85 10.21 -3.44 -6.78
N ALA A 86 11.01 -3.45 -5.72
CA ALA A 86 12.45 -3.25 -5.83
C ALA A 86 13.09 -4.32 -6.73
N ARG A 87 14.09 -3.91 -7.52
CA ARG A 87 14.83 -4.82 -8.41
C ARG A 87 16.11 -5.27 -7.73
N PHE A 88 16.27 -6.58 -7.60
CA PHE A 88 17.46 -7.21 -7.01
C PHE A 88 18.13 -8.10 -8.05
N GLU A 89 18.75 -7.49 -9.07
CA GLU A 89 19.37 -8.24 -10.18
C GLU A 89 20.41 -9.25 -9.66
N GLY A 90 20.25 -10.51 -10.05
CA GLY A 90 21.15 -11.59 -9.69
C GLY A 90 20.90 -12.28 -8.35
N LEU A 91 20.03 -11.74 -7.47
CA LEU A 91 19.65 -12.39 -6.23
C LEU A 91 18.65 -13.53 -6.52
N ARG A 92 18.90 -14.73 -6.01
CA ARG A 92 17.93 -15.84 -6.14
C ARG A 92 16.71 -15.59 -5.23
N ILE A 93 15.56 -16.04 -5.69
CA ILE A 93 14.30 -15.92 -4.94
C ILE A 93 14.42 -16.54 -3.53
N ARG A 94 15.07 -17.69 -3.41
CA ARG A 94 15.37 -18.32 -2.12
C ARG A 94 16.13 -17.36 -1.20
N ASP A 95 17.20 -16.77 -1.69
CA ASP A 95 18.09 -15.91 -0.90
C ASP A 95 17.35 -14.60 -0.51
N PHE A 96 16.48 -14.09 -1.38
CA PHE A 96 15.62 -12.95 -1.09
C PHE A 96 14.62 -13.24 0.05
N LEU A 97 13.96 -14.40 0.04
CA LEU A 97 13.03 -14.80 1.08
C LEU A 97 13.78 -15.09 2.41
N MET A 98 14.98 -15.67 2.34
CA MET A 98 15.83 -15.85 3.53
C MET A 98 16.30 -14.52 4.13
N ALA A 99 16.50 -13.48 3.32
CA ALA A 99 16.81 -12.15 3.83
C ALA A 99 15.63 -11.52 4.59
N SER A 100 14.41 -11.91 4.26
CA SER A 100 13.19 -11.43 4.93
C SER A 100 12.96 -12.09 6.31
N ASP A 101 13.40 -13.34 6.48
CA ASP A 101 13.42 -14.06 7.76
C ASP A 101 14.66 -14.96 7.80
N LYS A 102 15.64 -14.59 8.64
CA LYS A 102 16.94 -15.30 8.75
C LYS A 102 16.85 -16.75 9.24
N GLY A 103 15.74 -17.11 9.86
CA GLY A 103 15.49 -18.46 10.39
C GLY A 103 14.61 -19.33 9.51
N ILE A 104 14.23 -18.87 8.32
CA ILE A 104 13.28 -19.57 7.46
C ILE A 104 13.87 -20.87 6.91
N SER A 105 13.13 -21.98 7.03
CA SER A 105 13.52 -23.26 6.44
C SER A 105 13.16 -23.33 4.94
N ASP A 106 13.79 -24.27 4.24
CA ASP A 106 13.53 -24.51 2.81
C ASP A 106 12.07 -24.91 2.54
N GLU A 107 11.49 -25.72 3.44
CA GLU A 107 10.09 -26.13 3.36
C GLU A 107 9.17 -24.92 3.52
N LYS A 108 9.53 -23.98 4.42
CA LYS A 108 8.74 -22.76 4.62
C LYS A 108 8.83 -21.81 3.42
N ILE A 109 9.96 -21.78 2.72
CA ILE A 109 10.11 -21.04 1.45
C ILE A 109 9.17 -21.63 0.39
N ASP A 110 9.09 -22.96 0.31
CA ASP A 110 8.19 -23.64 -0.62
C ASP A 110 6.72 -23.29 -0.32
N GLU A 111 6.29 -23.37 0.94
CA GLU A 111 4.95 -22.95 1.38
C GLU A 111 4.63 -21.48 1.06
N LEU A 112 5.60 -20.59 1.22
CA LEU A 112 5.43 -19.17 0.89
C LEU A 112 5.23 -18.95 -0.61
N LEU A 113 6.03 -19.61 -1.44
CA LEU A 113 5.89 -19.54 -2.90
C LEU A 113 4.55 -20.09 -3.36
N GLU A 114 4.14 -21.26 -2.85
CA GLU A 114 2.82 -21.84 -3.13
C GLU A 114 1.69 -20.91 -2.69
N SER A 115 1.88 -20.23 -1.55
CA SER A 115 0.88 -19.33 -0.97
C SER A 115 0.53 -18.14 -1.87
N VAL A 116 1.45 -17.76 -2.76
CA VAL A 116 1.29 -16.69 -3.76
C VAL A 116 1.17 -17.26 -5.18
N SER A 117 0.89 -18.56 -5.32
CA SER A 117 0.74 -19.27 -6.60
C SER A 117 1.99 -19.18 -7.49
N LEU A 118 3.16 -19.38 -6.89
CA LEU A 118 4.43 -19.60 -7.57
C LEU A 118 4.91 -21.02 -7.27
N ASN A 119 5.13 -21.85 -8.31
CA ASN A 119 5.58 -23.23 -8.11
C ASN A 119 7.05 -23.24 -7.61
N PRO A 120 7.35 -23.77 -6.40
CA PRO A 120 8.70 -23.78 -5.84
C PRO A 120 9.75 -24.41 -6.76
N ALA A 121 9.42 -25.49 -7.46
CA ALA A 121 10.34 -26.18 -8.35
C ALA A 121 10.86 -25.26 -9.49
N ASN A 122 10.02 -24.32 -9.94
CA ASN A 122 10.35 -23.42 -11.04
C ASN A 122 10.96 -22.09 -10.57
N TYR A 123 10.62 -21.62 -9.34
CA TYR A 123 10.92 -20.27 -8.91
C TYR A 123 11.99 -20.19 -7.82
N LYS A 124 12.08 -21.15 -6.90
CA LYS A 124 12.96 -21.09 -5.73
C LYS A 124 14.42 -20.72 -6.04
N ASN A 125 15.00 -21.35 -7.06
CA ASN A 125 16.38 -21.14 -7.45
C ASN A 125 16.57 -20.13 -8.61
N ARG A 126 15.49 -19.56 -9.12
CA ARG A 126 15.50 -18.57 -10.19
C ARG A 126 15.99 -17.22 -9.68
N ALA A 127 16.75 -16.49 -10.51
CA ALA A 127 17.17 -15.13 -10.19
C ALA A 127 16.00 -14.15 -10.30
N ILE A 128 16.01 -13.14 -9.46
CA ILE A 128 15.14 -11.98 -9.58
C ILE A 128 15.76 -11.05 -10.63
N ASP A 129 15.23 -11.11 -11.83
CA ASP A 129 15.74 -10.35 -12.98
C ASP A 129 14.60 -9.85 -13.88
N LYS A 130 14.95 -9.32 -15.04
CA LYS A 130 14.00 -8.77 -16.02
C LYS A 130 13.08 -9.83 -16.65
N SER A 131 13.38 -11.11 -16.51
CA SER A 131 12.56 -12.21 -17.05
C SER A 131 11.30 -12.47 -16.21
N LEU A 132 11.24 -11.96 -14.96
CA LEU A 132 10.03 -12.00 -14.15
C LEU A 132 9.02 -10.96 -14.62
N SER A 133 7.80 -11.38 -14.84
CA SER A 133 6.67 -10.47 -15.11
C SER A 133 6.39 -9.54 -13.94
N GLY A 134 5.64 -8.46 -14.17
CA GLY A 134 5.19 -7.55 -13.11
C GLY A 134 4.42 -8.29 -12.02
N GLY A 135 3.50 -9.18 -12.43
CA GLY A 135 2.72 -10.00 -11.51
C GLY A 135 3.56 -10.97 -10.68
N GLU A 136 4.54 -11.63 -11.28
CA GLU A 136 5.46 -12.52 -10.55
C GLU A 136 6.28 -11.77 -9.51
N ARG A 137 6.80 -10.58 -9.85
CA ARG A 137 7.51 -9.71 -8.89
C ARG A 137 6.62 -9.29 -7.73
N LYS A 138 5.37 -8.92 -7.99
CA LYS A 138 4.40 -8.56 -6.95
C LYS A 138 4.06 -9.73 -6.03
N LYS A 139 3.90 -10.94 -6.59
CA LYS A 139 3.73 -12.17 -5.82
C LYS A 139 4.94 -12.45 -4.92
N LEU A 140 6.16 -12.26 -5.42
CA LEU A 140 7.38 -12.43 -4.62
C LEU A 140 7.49 -11.39 -3.50
N GLU A 141 7.13 -10.14 -3.75
CA GLU A 141 7.07 -9.10 -2.72
C GLU A 141 6.08 -9.49 -1.62
N LEU A 142 4.89 -9.97 -1.97
CA LEU A 142 3.91 -10.48 -1.00
C LEU A 142 4.42 -11.70 -0.23
N ALA A 143 5.12 -12.63 -0.89
CA ALA A 143 5.75 -13.77 -0.22
C ALA A 143 6.80 -13.31 0.81
N SER A 144 7.59 -12.29 0.48
CA SER A 144 8.56 -11.72 1.41
C SER A 144 7.89 -11.04 2.61
N ILE A 145 6.77 -10.35 2.40
CA ILE A 145 5.97 -9.73 3.46
C ILE A 145 5.37 -10.80 4.38
N LEU A 146 4.85 -11.88 3.82
CA LEU A 146 4.35 -13.03 4.60
C LEU A 146 5.47 -13.68 5.43
N ALA A 147 6.71 -13.73 4.90
CA ALA A 147 7.88 -14.21 5.64
C ALA A 147 8.25 -13.29 6.80
N MET A 148 8.28 -11.97 6.56
CA MET A 148 8.60 -10.95 7.58
C MET A 148 7.60 -10.89 8.73
N LYS A 149 6.34 -11.30 8.53
CA LYS A 149 5.24 -11.23 9.51
C LYS A 149 5.16 -9.86 10.19
N PRO A 150 5.00 -8.77 9.43
CA PRO A 150 4.92 -7.45 10.01
C PRO A 150 3.66 -7.29 10.85
N LYS A 151 3.59 -6.25 11.70
CA LYS A 151 2.38 -5.88 12.44
C LYS A 151 1.45 -5.01 11.59
N LEU A 152 2.05 -4.20 10.71
CA LEU A 152 1.35 -3.31 9.79
C LEU A 152 2.00 -3.39 8.41
N VAL A 153 1.22 -3.66 7.38
CA VAL A 153 1.65 -3.59 5.98
C VAL A 153 0.81 -2.60 5.20
N MET A 154 1.46 -1.78 4.41
CA MET A 154 0.83 -0.90 3.43
C MET A 154 1.08 -1.46 2.03
N LEU A 155 0.02 -1.63 1.24
CA LEU A 155 0.10 -2.12 -0.14
C LEU A 155 -0.38 -0.99 -1.06
N ASP A 156 0.56 -0.38 -1.78
CA ASP A 156 0.27 0.74 -2.69
C ASP A 156 -0.01 0.19 -4.10
N GLU A 157 -1.26 0.34 -4.54
CA GLU A 157 -1.78 -0.16 -5.82
C GLU A 157 -1.42 -1.64 -6.08
N PRO A 158 -1.88 -2.57 -5.22
CA PRO A 158 -1.48 -3.98 -5.31
C PRO A 158 -1.91 -4.66 -6.62
N ASP A 159 -2.87 -4.09 -7.34
CA ASP A 159 -3.40 -4.56 -8.62
C ASP A 159 -2.71 -3.94 -9.85
N SER A 160 -1.85 -2.94 -9.66
CA SER A 160 -1.19 -2.25 -10.77
C SER A 160 -0.28 -3.19 -11.57
N GLY A 161 -0.48 -3.25 -12.88
CA GLY A 161 0.32 -4.08 -13.80
C GLY A 161 0.09 -5.59 -13.66
N ILE A 162 -1.02 -6.01 -13.05
CA ILE A 162 -1.40 -7.40 -12.86
C ILE A 162 -2.57 -7.75 -13.80
N ASP A 163 -2.47 -8.89 -14.44
CA ASP A 163 -3.58 -9.43 -15.23
C ASP A 163 -4.74 -9.91 -14.33
N VAL A 164 -5.95 -9.87 -14.87
CA VAL A 164 -7.18 -10.21 -14.13
C VAL A 164 -7.12 -11.62 -13.52
N SER A 165 -6.49 -12.57 -14.21
CA SER A 165 -6.37 -13.95 -13.74
C SER A 165 -5.46 -14.10 -12.51
N SER A 166 -4.53 -13.17 -12.34
CA SER A 166 -3.59 -13.14 -11.19
C SER A 166 -4.09 -12.33 -10.01
N LEU A 167 -5.13 -11.48 -10.18
CA LEU A 167 -5.67 -10.63 -9.09
C LEU A 167 -6.18 -11.45 -7.92
N GLU A 168 -6.88 -12.55 -8.17
CA GLU A 168 -7.41 -13.40 -7.10
C GLU A 168 -6.29 -13.96 -6.20
N ASN A 169 -5.12 -14.29 -6.77
CA ASN A 169 -3.97 -14.74 -5.99
C ASN A 169 -3.44 -13.65 -5.07
N ILE A 170 -3.45 -12.38 -5.53
CA ILE A 170 -3.09 -11.22 -4.69
C ILE A 170 -4.10 -11.06 -3.54
N PHE A 171 -5.39 -11.16 -3.83
CA PHE A 171 -6.43 -11.05 -2.81
C PHE A 171 -6.36 -12.20 -1.79
N GLN A 172 -6.04 -13.41 -2.21
CA GLN A 172 -5.79 -14.53 -1.30
C GLN A 172 -4.59 -14.26 -0.40
N ALA A 173 -3.50 -13.70 -0.93
CA ALA A 173 -2.35 -13.32 -0.11
C ALA A 173 -2.70 -12.21 0.90
N ILE A 174 -3.47 -11.20 0.50
CA ILE A 174 -3.99 -10.15 1.40
C ILE A 174 -4.85 -10.76 2.52
N ARG A 175 -5.76 -11.67 2.19
CA ARG A 175 -6.58 -12.37 3.19
C ARG A 175 -5.74 -13.23 4.14
N LYS A 176 -4.66 -13.85 3.66
CA LYS A 176 -3.71 -14.60 4.52
C LYS A 176 -2.99 -13.69 5.51
N LEU A 177 -2.57 -12.49 5.10
CA LEU A 177 -2.00 -11.49 6.02
C LEU A 177 -2.97 -11.19 7.16
N LYS A 178 -4.25 -10.94 6.85
CA LYS A 178 -5.29 -10.71 7.86
C LYS A 178 -5.46 -11.90 8.80
N VAL A 179 -5.53 -13.14 8.27
CA VAL A 179 -5.67 -14.36 9.10
C VAL A 179 -4.49 -14.53 10.06
N GLN A 180 -3.31 -14.03 9.69
CA GLN A 180 -2.14 -13.98 10.58
C GLN A 180 -2.19 -12.84 11.61
N GLY A 181 -3.27 -12.07 11.67
CA GLY A 181 -3.43 -10.94 12.60
C GLY A 181 -2.72 -9.66 12.15
N ILE A 182 -2.21 -9.61 10.93
CA ILE A 182 -1.50 -8.45 10.39
C ILE A 182 -2.52 -7.38 9.99
N THR A 183 -2.27 -6.15 10.40
CA THR A 183 -3.05 -4.99 9.95
C THR A 183 -2.63 -4.61 8.53
N VAL A 184 -3.58 -4.51 7.62
CA VAL A 184 -3.31 -4.19 6.21
C VAL A 184 -3.91 -2.84 5.85
N ILE A 185 -3.16 -1.99 5.16
CA ILE A 185 -3.66 -0.77 4.54
C ILE A 185 -3.53 -0.93 3.02
N LEU A 186 -4.65 -0.99 2.33
CA LEU A 186 -4.72 -0.95 0.87
C LEU A 186 -4.81 0.50 0.42
N ILE A 187 -3.88 0.92 -0.42
CA ILE A 187 -3.91 2.23 -1.06
C ILE A 187 -4.30 1.99 -2.51
N THR A 188 -5.47 2.49 -2.91
CA THR A 188 -6.00 2.14 -4.22
C THR A 188 -6.94 3.21 -4.78
N HIS A 189 -7.11 3.17 -6.08
CA HIS A 189 -8.18 3.84 -6.81
C HIS A 189 -9.10 2.82 -7.52
N SER A 190 -8.90 1.52 -7.28
CA SER A 190 -9.66 0.40 -7.87
C SER A 190 -10.80 -0.04 -6.95
N PRO A 191 -12.06 -0.04 -7.44
CA PRO A 191 -13.20 -0.58 -6.69
C PRO A 191 -13.01 -2.04 -6.30
N THR A 192 -12.41 -2.85 -7.17
CA THR A 192 -12.19 -4.29 -6.94
C THR A 192 -11.23 -4.55 -5.78
N VAL A 193 -10.17 -3.75 -5.66
CA VAL A 193 -9.25 -3.81 -4.51
C VAL A 193 -9.93 -3.29 -3.26
N LEU A 194 -10.71 -2.21 -3.38
CA LEU A 194 -11.44 -1.63 -2.26
C LEU A 194 -12.40 -2.62 -1.61
N GLU A 195 -13.03 -3.50 -2.41
CA GLU A 195 -13.95 -4.55 -1.93
C GLU A 195 -13.26 -5.60 -1.02
N GLN A 196 -11.92 -5.65 -0.99
CA GLN A 196 -11.18 -6.51 -0.05
C GLN A 196 -11.06 -5.90 1.35
N ALA A 197 -11.35 -4.61 1.51
CA ALA A 197 -11.26 -3.91 2.78
C ALA A 197 -12.56 -4.03 3.60
N GLU A 198 -12.43 -3.89 4.91
CA GLU A 198 -13.57 -3.86 5.84
C GLU A 198 -13.96 -2.41 6.18
N HIS A 199 -12.97 -1.52 6.11
CA HIS A 199 -13.11 -0.11 6.46
C HIS A 199 -12.29 0.76 5.51
N ALA A 200 -12.80 1.91 5.15
CA ALA A 200 -12.12 2.80 4.23
C ALA A 200 -12.09 4.26 4.71
N PHE A 201 -11.08 4.96 4.25
CA PHE A 201 -10.88 6.40 4.40
C PHE A 201 -10.83 7.02 3.01
N LEU A 202 -11.81 7.85 2.69
CA LEU A 202 -11.86 8.58 1.43
C LEU A 202 -11.04 9.85 1.54
N MET A 203 -10.00 9.96 0.72
CA MET A 203 -9.14 11.13 0.65
C MET A 203 -9.46 12.00 -0.57
N CYS A 204 -9.55 13.30 -0.34
CA CYS A 204 -9.62 14.31 -1.38
C CYS A 204 -8.76 15.51 -1.02
N CYS A 205 -7.95 16.02 -1.96
CA CYS A 205 -7.13 17.23 -1.81
C CYS A 205 -6.32 17.28 -0.50
N GLY A 206 -5.77 16.13 -0.08
CA GLY A 206 -4.94 16.00 1.12
C GLY A 206 -5.71 15.93 2.43
N LYS A 207 -7.03 15.77 2.42
CA LYS A 207 -7.89 15.60 3.61
C LYS A 207 -8.58 14.24 3.56
N VAL A 208 -8.94 13.71 4.72
CA VAL A 208 -9.94 12.63 4.84
C VAL A 208 -11.31 13.31 4.87
N VAL A 209 -12.11 13.06 3.84
CA VAL A 209 -13.44 13.69 3.69
C VAL A 209 -14.55 12.78 4.17
N GLU A 210 -14.36 11.47 4.13
CA GLU A 210 -15.30 10.48 4.64
C GLU A 210 -14.55 9.26 5.16
N LYS A 211 -15.14 8.54 6.11
CA LYS A 211 -14.62 7.29 6.68
C LYS A 211 -15.75 6.40 7.16
N GLY A 212 -15.59 5.11 7.00
CA GLY A 212 -16.62 4.17 7.45
C GLY A 212 -16.38 2.75 6.96
N LYS A 213 -17.38 1.89 7.16
CA LYS A 213 -17.41 0.56 6.58
C LYS A 213 -17.40 0.65 5.07
N ILE A 214 -16.88 -0.40 4.42
CA ILE A 214 -16.78 -0.44 2.96
C ILE A 214 -18.13 -0.21 2.28
N ASP A 215 -19.21 -0.79 2.77
CA ASP A 215 -20.55 -0.65 2.20
C ASP A 215 -21.04 0.81 2.16
N THR A 216 -20.53 1.64 3.07
CA THR A 216 -20.84 3.08 3.11
C THR A 216 -19.96 3.86 2.13
N ILE A 217 -18.66 3.54 2.06
CA ILE A 217 -17.69 4.32 1.27
C ILE A 217 -17.71 3.95 -0.22
N LEU A 218 -17.96 2.68 -0.56
CA LEU A 218 -17.94 2.20 -1.93
C LEU A 218 -18.92 2.94 -2.87
N PRO A 219 -20.18 3.26 -2.48
CA PRO A 219 -21.07 4.07 -3.29
C PRO A 219 -20.50 5.46 -3.60
N TYR A 220 -20.02 6.18 -2.56
CA TYR A 220 -19.38 7.49 -2.75
C TYR A 220 -18.20 7.44 -3.72
N PHE A 221 -17.42 6.37 -3.65
CA PHE A 221 -16.27 6.19 -4.52
C PHE A 221 -16.67 5.89 -5.97
N LYS A 222 -17.78 5.14 -6.19
CA LYS A 222 -18.31 4.81 -7.53
C LYS A 222 -19.06 5.98 -8.19
N GLU A 223 -19.72 6.83 -7.41
CA GLU A 223 -20.62 7.89 -7.92
C GLU A 223 -19.93 9.21 -8.29
N LYS A 224 -18.64 9.29 -8.24
CA LYS A 224 -17.74 10.43 -8.56
C LYS A 224 -17.15 11.15 -7.36
N CYS A 225 -15.91 11.57 -7.59
CA CYS A 225 -15.16 12.49 -6.77
C CYS A 225 -16.05 13.65 -6.29
N ILE A 226 -16.17 13.82 -4.97
CA ILE A 226 -16.68 15.07 -4.41
C ILE A 226 -15.85 16.19 -5.06
N PRO A 227 -16.47 17.26 -5.59
CA PRO A 227 -15.73 18.32 -6.26
C PRO A 227 -14.57 18.77 -5.38
N CYS A 228 -13.35 18.43 -5.76
CA CYS A 228 -12.19 19.04 -5.13
C CYS A 228 -12.28 20.52 -5.45
N GLU A 229 -12.19 21.38 -4.42
CA GLU A 229 -11.93 22.81 -4.57
C GLU A 229 -10.47 23.02 -5.13
N ARG A 230 -10.19 22.43 -6.27
CA ARG A 230 -9.02 22.75 -7.09
C ARG A 230 -9.52 23.57 -8.27
N PRO A 231 -9.15 24.85 -8.37
CA PRO A 231 -9.41 25.67 -9.56
C PRO A 231 -8.89 25.01 -10.84
N ASP A 232 -7.77 24.30 -10.71
CA ASP A 232 -7.00 23.73 -11.83
C ASP A 232 -7.59 22.41 -12.38
N ALA A 233 -8.57 21.77 -11.72
CA ALA A 233 -9.12 20.50 -12.17
C ALA A 233 -10.23 20.69 -13.23
N HIS A 234 -10.83 21.88 -13.31
CA HIS A 234 -11.85 22.21 -14.28
C HIS A 234 -11.29 22.81 -15.59
N GLU A 235 -10.08 23.43 -15.55
CA GLU A 235 -9.46 23.99 -16.74
C GLU A 235 -8.96 22.94 -17.75
N LEU A 236 -8.71 21.70 -17.31
CA LEU A 236 -8.25 20.62 -18.20
C LEU A 236 -9.38 19.90 -18.96
N GLU A 237 -10.64 20.03 -18.52
CA GLU A 237 -11.79 19.45 -19.24
C GLU A 237 -12.34 20.41 -20.30
N GLU A 238 -12.15 21.73 -20.17
CA GLU A 238 -12.64 22.72 -21.16
C GLU A 238 -11.68 22.89 -22.35
N GLU A 239 -10.39 22.58 -22.25
CA GLU A 239 -9.46 22.62 -23.37
C GLU A 239 -9.58 21.41 -24.34
N GLY A 240 -10.29 20.34 -23.95
CA GLY A 240 -10.53 19.15 -24.79
C GLY A 240 -11.68 19.26 -25.78
N GLU A 241 -12.62 20.21 -25.62
CA GLU A 241 -13.83 20.31 -26.45
C GLU A 241 -13.77 21.38 -27.53
N THR A 242 -12.69 22.15 -27.69
CA THR A 242 -12.63 23.26 -28.65
C THR A 242 -11.81 23.00 -29.92
N ASN A 243 -11.38 21.79 -30.22
CA ASN A 243 -10.62 21.48 -31.43
C ASN A 243 -11.26 20.43 -32.36
N GLU A 244 -12.58 20.44 -32.51
CA GLU A 244 -13.24 19.83 -33.68
C GLU A 244 -14.31 20.78 -34.26
N LYS A 245 -13.85 21.69 -35.13
CA LYS A 245 -14.65 22.29 -36.19
C LYS A 245 -13.79 22.63 -37.39
#